data_2b1cfcf92019c35f5bffdce66805de7d
#
_entry.id   2b1cfcf92019c35f5bffdce66805de7d
#
_cell.length_a   1.000
_cell.length_b   1.000
_cell.length_c   1.000
_cell.angle_alpha   90.00
_cell.angle_beta   90.00
_cell.angle_gamma   90.00
#
_symmetry.space_group_name_H-M   'P 1'
#
loop_
_entity.id
_entity.type
_entity.pdbx_description
1 polymer ?
#
loop_
_entity_poly.entity_id
_entity_poly.type
_entity_poly.pdbx_seq_one_letter_code
_entity_poly.pdbx_strand_id
1 'polypeptide(L)'
;ETIRKEIRRELQVEDKFVVGHVGRFEEQKNHDFLVDIFYEIAKERKDAVLLLVGDGDLKNQITLKIQKYKIEDQVRFLGVRKDIPQLWNAMDVFVFPSLFEGLPLVALESQASGVCSVMADTISEEVKITDTVTFLPLAQNAKEWKSCILKAASEKRTEAQNEIIKQQFEAAGYDIVTAGKKLMEYYRI
;
A
#
# COMPACT_ATOMS: atom_id res chain seq x y z
N GLU A 1 12.46 -13.25 4.37
CA GLU A 1 12.73 -13.62 2.96
C GLU A 1 11.89 -14.82 2.51
N THR A 2 11.68 -15.82 3.35
CA THR A 2 10.90 -17.03 3.04
C THR A 2 9.44 -16.68 2.73
N ILE A 3 8.77 -15.90 3.59
CA ILE A 3 7.36 -15.50 3.42
C ILE A 3 7.17 -14.75 2.09
N ARG A 4 8.08 -13.81 1.75
CA ARG A 4 8.01 -13.08 0.47
C ARG A 4 8.07 -14.02 -0.73
N LYS A 5 8.97 -15.02 -0.71
CA LYS A 5 9.08 -16.00 -1.80
C LYS A 5 7.83 -16.87 -1.92
N GLU A 6 7.29 -17.30 -0.80
CA GLU A 6 6.10 -18.15 -0.76
C GLU A 6 4.86 -17.42 -1.30
N ILE A 7 4.58 -16.23 -0.77
CA ILE A 7 3.40 -15.47 -1.19
C ILE A 7 3.50 -14.99 -2.64
N ARG A 8 4.70 -14.60 -3.12
CA ARG A 8 4.89 -14.22 -4.52
C ARG A 8 4.70 -15.39 -5.47
N ARG A 9 5.09 -16.61 -5.06
CA ARG A 9 4.82 -17.84 -5.82
C ARG A 9 3.33 -18.15 -5.86
N GLU A 10 2.64 -18.10 -4.72
CA GLU A 10 1.18 -18.27 -4.66
C GLU A 10 0.45 -17.34 -5.64
N LEU A 11 0.86 -16.07 -5.67
CA LEU A 11 0.27 -15.04 -6.50
C LEU A 11 0.80 -15.02 -7.95
N GLN A 12 1.79 -15.86 -8.29
CA GLN A 12 2.47 -15.93 -9.60
C GLN A 12 3.09 -14.57 -10.00
N VAL A 13 3.80 -13.94 -9.06
CA VAL A 13 4.44 -12.63 -9.25
C VAL A 13 5.92 -12.62 -8.83
N GLU A 14 6.62 -13.77 -8.91
CA GLU A 14 8.00 -13.95 -8.42
C GLU A 14 8.96 -12.90 -9.00
N ASP A 15 8.95 -12.72 -10.30
CA ASP A 15 9.84 -11.82 -11.03
C ASP A 15 9.14 -10.52 -11.48
N LYS A 16 8.02 -10.17 -10.84
CA LYS A 16 7.23 -9.00 -11.19
C LYS A 16 7.56 -7.80 -10.31
N PHE A 17 7.37 -6.62 -10.85
CA PHE A 17 7.25 -5.39 -10.06
C PHE A 17 5.83 -5.27 -9.55
N VAL A 18 5.64 -5.36 -8.24
CA VAL A 18 4.33 -5.48 -7.62
C VAL A 18 3.90 -4.17 -6.97
N VAL A 19 2.90 -3.53 -7.56
CA VAL A 19 2.16 -2.41 -6.99
C VAL A 19 0.96 -2.95 -6.23
N GLY A 20 0.80 -2.61 -4.97
CA GLY A 20 -0.32 -3.06 -4.14
C GLY A 20 -1.28 -1.96 -3.75
N HIS A 21 -2.54 -2.31 -3.62
CA HIS A 21 -3.58 -1.49 -3.00
C HIS A 21 -4.48 -2.36 -2.13
N VAL A 22 -4.81 -1.88 -0.95
CA VAL A 22 -5.71 -2.55 0.00
C VAL A 22 -6.81 -1.58 0.39
N GLY A 23 -8.04 -1.89 0.03
CA GLY A 23 -9.19 -1.03 0.31
C GLY A 23 -10.48 -1.51 -0.33
N ARG A 24 -11.62 -1.04 0.19
CA ARG A 24 -12.92 -1.30 -0.40
C ARG A 24 -13.06 -0.55 -1.72
N PHE A 25 -13.71 -1.16 -2.71
CA PHE A 25 -13.98 -0.52 -3.99
C PHE A 25 -15.10 0.51 -3.85
N GLU A 26 -14.78 1.63 -3.21
CA GLU A 26 -15.63 2.77 -2.95
C GLU A 26 -14.96 4.06 -3.46
N GLU A 27 -15.74 5.10 -3.68
CA GLU A 27 -15.26 6.40 -4.20
C GLU A 27 -14.09 6.94 -3.37
N GLN A 28 -14.20 6.85 -2.04
CA GLN A 28 -13.18 7.29 -1.09
C GLN A 28 -11.77 6.78 -1.43
N LYS A 29 -11.64 5.51 -1.83
CA LYS A 29 -10.34 4.86 -2.10
C LYS A 29 -9.75 5.21 -3.47
N ASN A 30 -10.54 5.87 -4.33
CA ASN A 30 -10.09 6.43 -5.61
C ASN A 30 -9.38 5.42 -6.54
N HIS A 31 -9.95 4.23 -6.64
CA HIS A 31 -9.42 3.17 -7.53
C HIS A 31 -9.38 3.62 -8.99
N ASP A 32 -10.23 4.55 -9.38
CA ASP A 32 -10.24 5.11 -10.73
C ASP A 32 -8.88 5.76 -11.05
N PHE A 33 -8.42 6.67 -10.20
CA PHE A 33 -7.12 7.31 -10.35
C PHE A 33 -5.95 6.33 -10.15
N LEU A 34 -6.08 5.35 -9.25
CA LEU A 34 -5.09 4.30 -9.09
C LEU A 34 -4.84 3.53 -10.40
N VAL A 35 -5.90 3.23 -11.15
CA VAL A 35 -5.78 2.57 -12.47
C VAL A 35 -5.08 3.48 -13.47
N ASP A 36 -5.34 4.79 -13.47
CA ASP A 36 -4.61 5.75 -14.31
C ASP A 36 -3.12 5.76 -13.99
N ILE A 37 -2.76 5.79 -12.71
CA ILE A 37 -1.37 5.72 -12.25
C ILE A 37 -0.72 4.41 -12.72
N PHE A 38 -1.38 3.29 -12.49
CA PHE A 38 -0.84 1.99 -12.87
C PHE A 38 -0.71 1.83 -14.39
N TYR A 39 -1.63 2.36 -15.16
CA TYR A 39 -1.53 2.39 -16.63
C TYR A 39 -0.24 3.10 -17.09
N GLU A 40 0.11 4.23 -16.47
CA GLU A 40 1.37 4.92 -16.78
C GLU A 40 2.61 4.08 -16.39
N ILE A 41 2.54 3.28 -15.33
CA ILE A 41 3.59 2.32 -14.97
C ILE A 41 3.68 1.18 -15.99
N ALA A 42 2.55 0.57 -16.36
CA ALA A 42 2.44 -0.57 -17.26
C ALA A 42 2.93 -0.27 -18.70
N LYS A 43 2.89 1.00 -19.11
CA LYS A 43 3.44 1.43 -20.40
C LYS A 43 4.95 1.23 -20.47
N GLU A 44 5.66 1.48 -19.38
CA GLU A 44 7.12 1.41 -19.29
C GLU A 44 7.61 0.06 -18.74
N ARG A 45 6.86 -0.54 -17.81
CA ARG A 45 7.21 -1.79 -17.13
C ARG A 45 6.26 -2.91 -17.48
N LYS A 46 6.62 -3.73 -18.45
CA LYS A 46 5.81 -4.90 -18.84
C LYS A 46 5.79 -6.01 -17.79
N ASP A 47 6.73 -5.99 -16.87
CA ASP A 47 6.80 -6.85 -15.69
C ASP A 47 5.96 -6.34 -14.51
N ALA A 48 5.36 -5.16 -14.60
CA ALA A 48 4.53 -4.62 -13.51
C ALA A 48 3.21 -5.38 -13.35
N VAL A 49 2.81 -5.60 -12.09
CA VAL A 49 1.51 -6.17 -11.71
C VAL A 49 0.87 -5.31 -10.63
N LEU A 50 -0.41 -5.01 -10.77
CA LEU A 50 -1.25 -4.36 -9.77
C LEU A 50 -2.03 -5.42 -8.98
N LEU A 51 -1.84 -5.47 -7.68
CA LEU A 51 -2.64 -6.28 -6.76
C LEU A 51 -3.72 -5.41 -6.11
N LEU A 52 -4.98 -5.73 -6.33
CA LEU A 52 -6.15 -5.06 -5.76
C LEU A 52 -6.78 -5.98 -4.71
N VAL A 53 -6.65 -5.59 -3.43
CA VAL A 53 -7.17 -6.36 -2.29
C VAL A 53 -8.38 -5.64 -1.72
N GLY A 54 -9.51 -6.33 -1.70
CA GLY A 54 -10.79 -5.81 -1.24
C GLY A 54 -11.93 -6.15 -2.20
N ASP A 55 -13.10 -5.63 -1.89
CA ASP A 55 -14.31 -5.72 -2.71
C ASP A 55 -15.17 -4.47 -2.51
N GLY A 56 -16.18 -4.25 -3.33
CA GLY A 56 -17.11 -3.13 -3.21
C GLY A 56 -17.82 -2.77 -4.51
N ASP A 57 -18.71 -1.79 -4.43
CA ASP A 57 -19.67 -1.48 -5.49
C ASP A 57 -19.03 -0.99 -6.79
N LEU A 58 -17.87 -0.33 -6.71
CA LEU A 58 -17.17 0.20 -7.89
C LEU A 58 -16.35 -0.84 -8.64
N LYS A 59 -16.26 -2.09 -8.19
CA LYS A 59 -15.41 -3.13 -8.81
C LYS A 59 -15.69 -3.32 -10.30
N ASN A 60 -16.96 -3.35 -10.70
CA ASN A 60 -17.33 -3.50 -12.10
C ASN A 60 -16.86 -2.31 -12.95
N GLN A 61 -17.01 -1.09 -12.45
CA GLN A 61 -16.53 0.12 -13.12
C GLN A 61 -15.01 0.08 -13.31
N ILE A 62 -14.28 -0.31 -12.27
CA ILE A 62 -12.82 -0.43 -12.32
C ILE A 62 -12.39 -1.52 -13.30
N THR A 63 -13.09 -2.64 -13.34
CA THR A 63 -12.84 -3.72 -14.32
C THR A 63 -12.99 -3.21 -15.76
N LEU A 64 -14.05 -2.46 -16.07
CA LEU A 64 -14.26 -1.87 -17.39
C LEU A 64 -13.15 -0.88 -17.77
N LYS A 65 -12.65 -0.09 -16.83
CA LYS A 65 -11.53 0.83 -17.06
C LYS A 65 -10.23 0.08 -17.36
N ILE A 66 -9.95 -1.00 -16.63
CA ILE A 66 -8.79 -1.88 -16.85
C ILE A 66 -8.84 -2.47 -18.28
N GLN A 67 -10.01 -2.98 -18.71
CA GLN A 67 -10.23 -3.49 -20.06
C GLN A 67 -10.04 -2.40 -21.13
N LYS A 68 -10.59 -1.21 -20.90
CA LYS A 68 -10.38 -0.07 -21.81
C LYS A 68 -8.90 0.26 -22.00
N TYR A 69 -8.08 0.11 -20.97
CA TYR A 69 -6.63 0.33 -21.03
C TYR A 69 -5.84 -0.88 -21.52
N LYS A 70 -6.49 -2.03 -21.71
CA LYS A 70 -5.87 -3.29 -22.15
C LYS A 70 -4.70 -3.72 -21.26
N ILE A 71 -4.93 -3.69 -19.96
CA ILE A 71 -3.95 -4.06 -18.92
C ILE A 71 -4.44 -5.21 -18.01
N GLU A 72 -5.45 -5.98 -18.45
CA GLU A 72 -6.08 -7.05 -17.68
C GLU A 72 -5.05 -8.09 -17.21
N ASP A 73 -4.11 -8.45 -18.06
CA ASP A 73 -3.07 -9.44 -17.75
C ASP A 73 -2.10 -8.98 -16.65
N GLN A 74 -2.07 -7.66 -16.38
CA GLN A 74 -1.21 -7.05 -15.37
C GLN A 74 -1.95 -6.69 -14.08
N VAL A 75 -3.24 -7.01 -13.96
CA VAL A 75 -4.04 -6.71 -12.76
C VAL A 75 -4.56 -8.00 -12.13
N ARG A 76 -4.46 -8.11 -10.80
CA ARG A 76 -4.99 -9.22 -10.01
C ARG A 76 -5.97 -8.70 -8.98
N PHE A 77 -7.23 -9.09 -9.10
CA PHE A 77 -8.25 -8.89 -8.07
C PHE A 77 -8.17 -10.03 -7.06
N LEU A 78 -7.74 -9.76 -5.85
CA LEU A 78 -7.56 -10.78 -4.81
C LEU A 78 -8.79 -10.97 -3.92
N GLY A 79 -9.81 -10.10 -4.09
CA GLY A 79 -10.99 -10.11 -3.22
C GLY A 79 -10.66 -9.73 -1.79
N VAL A 80 -11.57 -10.05 -0.87
CA VAL A 80 -11.35 -9.85 0.57
C VAL A 80 -10.42 -10.94 1.10
N ARG A 81 -9.30 -10.53 1.69
CA ARG A 81 -8.26 -11.43 2.24
C ARG A 81 -8.16 -11.24 3.75
N LYS A 82 -7.78 -12.31 4.46
CA LYS A 82 -7.50 -12.29 5.92
C LYS A 82 -6.00 -12.29 6.23
N ASP A 83 -5.19 -12.60 5.27
CA ASP A 83 -3.74 -12.73 5.33
C ASP A 83 -3.01 -11.47 4.83
N ILE A 84 -3.58 -10.30 5.11
CA ILE A 84 -3.01 -9.00 4.74
C ILE A 84 -1.53 -8.85 5.17
N PRO A 85 -1.13 -9.29 6.39
CA PRO A 85 0.28 -9.22 6.80
C PRO A 85 1.24 -9.98 5.88
N GLN A 86 0.80 -11.08 5.27
CA GLN A 86 1.59 -11.82 4.30
C GLN A 86 1.63 -11.10 2.95
N LEU A 87 0.50 -10.52 2.52
CA LEU A 87 0.38 -9.81 1.24
C LEU A 87 1.31 -8.59 1.16
N TRP A 88 1.55 -7.88 2.28
CA TRP A 88 2.53 -6.80 2.32
C TRP A 88 3.92 -7.26 1.85
N ASN A 89 4.30 -8.51 2.15
CA ASN A 89 5.59 -9.05 1.71
C ASN A 89 5.65 -9.31 0.19
N ALA A 90 4.53 -9.44 -0.50
CA ALA A 90 4.51 -9.58 -1.94
C ALA A 90 4.76 -8.26 -2.68
N MET A 91 4.39 -7.14 -2.08
CA MET A 91 4.42 -5.81 -2.69
C MET A 91 5.83 -5.21 -2.71
N ASP A 92 6.13 -4.45 -3.76
CA ASP A 92 7.32 -3.59 -3.85
C ASP A 92 6.97 -2.16 -3.42
N VAL A 93 5.74 -1.75 -3.66
CA VAL A 93 5.20 -0.45 -3.24
C VAL A 93 3.70 -0.53 -2.99
N PHE A 94 3.24 0.16 -1.95
CA PHE A 94 1.82 0.37 -1.67
C PHE A 94 1.41 1.76 -2.17
N VAL A 95 0.32 1.83 -2.92
CA VAL A 95 -0.21 3.09 -3.49
C VAL A 95 -1.60 3.35 -2.93
N PHE A 96 -1.77 4.52 -2.31
CA PHE A 96 -2.98 4.85 -1.57
C PHE A 96 -3.48 6.27 -1.89
N PRO A 97 -4.12 6.47 -3.07
CA PRO A 97 -4.56 7.77 -3.58
C PRO A 97 -5.95 8.14 -3.07
N SER A 98 -6.29 7.82 -1.81
CA SER A 98 -7.61 8.07 -1.23
C SER A 98 -7.97 9.55 -1.24
N LEU A 99 -9.24 9.85 -1.50
CA LEU A 99 -9.76 11.22 -1.51
C LEU A 99 -9.78 11.84 -0.11
N PHE A 100 -10.06 11.04 0.90
CA PHE A 100 -10.05 11.42 2.32
C PHE A 100 -9.94 10.17 3.19
N GLU A 101 -9.29 10.32 4.35
CA GLU A 101 -9.20 9.29 5.38
C GLU A 101 -9.20 9.94 6.76
N GLY A 102 -9.72 9.22 7.76
CA GLY A 102 -9.41 9.52 9.14
C GLY A 102 -8.02 8.99 9.52
N LEU A 103 -7.94 7.96 10.33
CA LEU A 103 -6.70 7.22 10.59
C LEU A 103 -6.78 5.85 9.87
N PRO A 104 -6.28 5.71 8.64
CA PRO A 104 -6.36 4.46 7.90
C PRO A 104 -5.40 3.41 8.46
N LEU A 105 -5.92 2.36 9.11
CA LEU A 105 -5.10 1.28 9.67
C LEU A 105 -4.21 0.63 8.61
N VAL A 106 -4.71 0.51 7.38
CA VAL A 106 -3.95 -0.04 6.24
C VAL A 106 -2.65 0.72 5.97
N ALA A 107 -2.64 2.04 6.20
CA ALA A 107 -1.44 2.85 6.06
C ALA A 107 -0.42 2.61 7.20
N LEU A 108 -0.89 2.31 8.40
CA LEU A 108 -0.02 1.90 9.51
C LEU A 108 0.53 0.49 9.28
N GLU A 109 -0.32 -0.43 8.82
CA GLU A 109 0.07 -1.81 8.52
C GLU A 109 1.14 -1.88 7.42
N SER A 110 1.01 -1.11 6.34
CA SER A 110 1.99 -1.05 5.28
C SER A 110 3.36 -0.59 5.79
N GLN A 111 3.39 0.45 6.63
CA GLN A 111 4.60 0.96 7.25
C GLN A 111 5.22 -0.05 8.22
N ALA A 112 4.41 -0.67 9.11
CA ALA A 112 4.88 -1.68 10.04
C ALA A 112 5.50 -2.89 9.33
N SER A 113 5.01 -3.23 8.12
CA SER A 113 5.61 -4.26 7.27
C SER A 113 6.80 -3.76 6.46
N GLY A 114 7.13 -2.46 6.53
CA GLY A 114 8.27 -1.84 5.85
C GLY A 114 8.11 -1.71 4.34
N VAL A 115 6.90 -1.75 3.81
CA VAL A 115 6.62 -1.50 2.40
C VAL A 115 6.67 0.01 2.14
N CYS A 116 7.43 0.42 1.12
CA CYS A 116 7.39 1.80 0.66
C CYS A 116 5.96 2.18 0.26
N SER A 117 5.49 3.31 0.73
CA SER A 117 4.09 3.72 0.55
C SER A 117 4.02 5.11 -0.05
N VAL A 118 3.26 5.23 -1.14
CA VAL A 118 2.96 6.53 -1.76
C VAL A 118 1.48 6.82 -1.55
N MET A 119 1.19 7.87 -0.82
CA MET A 119 -0.15 8.20 -0.34
C MET A 119 -0.56 9.60 -0.77
N ALA A 120 -1.87 9.84 -0.87
CA ALA A 120 -2.40 11.18 -1.12
C ALA A 120 -2.16 12.11 0.08
N ASP A 121 -1.90 13.39 -0.17
CA ASP A 121 -1.73 14.43 0.84
C ASP A 121 -3.07 14.85 1.51
N THR A 122 -4.17 14.31 1.04
CA THR A 122 -5.49 14.39 1.69
C THR A 122 -5.59 13.54 2.95
N ILE A 123 -4.62 12.64 3.16
CA ILE A 123 -4.51 11.80 4.35
C ILE A 123 -3.70 12.56 5.40
N SER A 124 -4.17 12.55 6.66
CA SER A 124 -3.46 13.24 7.75
C SER A 124 -1.99 12.79 7.85
N GLU A 125 -1.08 13.75 8.01
CA GLU A 125 0.34 13.46 8.26
C GLU A 125 0.59 12.69 9.56
N GLU A 126 -0.36 12.67 10.49
CA GLU A 126 -0.31 11.87 11.71
C GLU A 126 -0.15 10.37 11.45
N VAL A 127 -0.55 9.91 10.26
CA VAL A 127 -0.35 8.51 9.86
C VAL A 127 1.11 8.18 9.57
N LYS A 128 1.97 9.18 9.35
CA LYS A 128 3.39 8.98 9.03
C LYS A 128 4.20 8.66 10.28
N ILE A 129 4.41 7.38 10.53
CA ILE A 129 5.21 6.87 11.65
C ILE A 129 6.66 6.63 11.20
N THR A 130 6.86 6.28 9.92
CA THR A 130 8.16 5.90 9.38
C THR A 130 8.53 6.73 8.13
N ASP A 131 9.81 6.67 7.75
CA ASP A 131 10.29 7.33 6.54
C ASP A 131 9.93 6.57 5.24
N THR A 132 9.22 5.43 5.36
CA THR A 132 8.77 4.67 4.20
C THR A 132 7.57 5.31 3.48
N VAL A 133 7.01 6.39 4.03
CA VAL A 133 5.84 7.10 3.47
C VAL A 133 6.24 8.35 2.72
N THR A 134 5.75 8.47 1.49
CA THR A 134 5.80 9.70 0.70
C THR A 134 4.39 10.17 0.40
N PHE A 135 4.09 11.44 0.73
CA PHE A 135 2.81 12.07 0.36
C PHE A 135 2.91 12.78 -0.97
N LEU A 136 1.85 12.68 -1.78
CA LEU A 136 1.71 13.38 -3.05
C LEU A 136 0.33 14.05 -3.18
N PRO A 137 0.27 15.26 -3.72
CA PRO A 137 -0.99 15.90 -4.04
C PRO A 137 -1.79 15.12 -5.07
N LEU A 138 -3.09 14.95 -4.82
CA LEU A 138 -4.03 14.40 -5.82
C LEU A 138 -4.16 15.29 -7.07
N ALA A 139 -3.80 16.56 -6.96
CA ALA A 139 -3.75 17.47 -8.10
C ALA A 139 -2.64 17.14 -9.10
N GLN A 140 -1.62 16.37 -8.69
CA GLN A 140 -0.59 15.85 -9.59
C GLN A 140 -1.18 14.77 -10.49
N ASN A 141 -0.71 14.75 -11.74
CA ASN A 141 -1.19 13.78 -12.72
C ASN A 141 -0.58 12.38 -12.51
N ALA A 142 -1.16 11.37 -13.17
CA ALA A 142 -0.74 9.98 -13.04
C ALA A 142 0.74 9.73 -13.40
N LYS A 143 1.35 10.53 -14.28
CA LYS A 143 2.78 10.40 -14.65
C LYS A 143 3.69 10.87 -13.53
N GLU A 144 3.31 11.92 -12.81
CA GLU A 144 4.06 12.41 -11.65
C GLU A 144 4.01 11.38 -10.52
N TRP A 145 2.82 10.82 -10.25
CA TRP A 145 2.65 9.72 -9.31
C TRP A 145 3.50 8.52 -9.69
N LYS A 146 3.46 8.07 -10.96
CA LYS A 146 4.32 6.99 -11.46
C LYS A 146 5.80 7.26 -11.13
N SER A 147 6.29 8.45 -11.43
CA SER A 147 7.70 8.78 -11.22
C SER A 147 8.11 8.69 -9.76
N CYS A 148 7.26 9.16 -8.85
CA CYS A 148 7.48 9.04 -7.41
C CYS A 148 7.42 7.58 -6.96
N ILE A 149 6.45 6.80 -7.42
CA ILE A 149 6.28 5.37 -7.08
C ILE A 149 7.52 4.57 -7.49
N LEU A 150 8.02 4.75 -8.72
CA LEU A 150 9.20 4.05 -9.20
C LEU A 150 10.45 4.43 -8.41
N LYS A 151 10.59 5.70 -8.01
CA LYS A 151 11.68 6.17 -7.15
C LYS A 151 11.58 5.54 -5.76
N ALA A 152 10.43 5.61 -5.09
CA ALA A 152 10.22 5.04 -3.76
C ALA A 152 10.51 3.53 -3.73
N ALA A 153 10.05 2.80 -4.74
CA ALA A 153 10.26 1.35 -4.84
C ALA A 153 11.71 0.95 -5.19
N SER A 154 12.56 1.89 -5.63
CA SER A 154 13.97 1.60 -5.91
C SER A 154 14.82 1.48 -4.64
N GLU A 155 14.35 1.98 -3.53
CA GLU A 155 15.01 1.90 -2.23
C GLU A 155 14.77 0.50 -1.64
N LYS A 156 15.83 -0.34 -1.67
CA LYS A 156 15.73 -1.70 -1.16
C LYS A 156 15.66 -1.70 0.36
N ARG A 157 14.66 -2.38 0.88
CA ARG A 157 14.55 -2.66 2.32
C ARG A 157 15.71 -3.53 2.81
N THR A 158 16.31 -3.14 3.93
CA THR A 158 17.36 -3.88 4.62
C THR A 158 16.84 -4.40 5.97
N GLU A 159 17.51 -5.41 6.55
CA GLU A 159 17.17 -5.90 7.89
C GLU A 159 17.35 -4.83 8.97
N ALA A 160 18.36 -3.96 8.83
CA ALA A 160 18.57 -2.83 9.72
C ALA A 160 17.37 -1.86 9.74
N GLN A 161 16.73 -1.64 8.60
CA GLN A 161 15.52 -0.80 8.52
C GLN A 161 14.33 -1.41 9.27
N ASN A 162 14.23 -2.74 9.39
CA ASN A 162 13.16 -3.38 10.16
C ASN A 162 13.23 -3.01 11.64
N GLU A 163 14.44 -2.99 12.22
CA GLU A 163 14.62 -2.61 13.62
C GLU A 163 14.30 -1.11 13.85
N ILE A 164 14.70 -0.25 12.91
CA ILE A 164 14.36 1.18 12.95
C ILE A 164 12.83 1.36 12.89
N ILE A 165 12.13 0.69 11.98
CA ILE A 165 10.67 0.74 11.87
C ILE A 165 10.01 0.34 13.19
N LYS A 166 10.46 -0.77 13.79
CA LYS A 166 9.95 -1.24 15.07
C LYS A 166 10.10 -0.18 16.16
N GLN A 167 11.29 0.42 16.30
CA GLN A 167 11.55 1.47 17.26
C GLN A 167 10.68 2.71 17.03
N GLN A 168 10.46 3.10 15.77
CA GLN A 168 9.58 4.21 15.41
C GLN A 168 8.12 3.95 15.83
N PHE A 169 7.60 2.73 15.60
CA PHE A 169 6.26 2.34 16.04
C PHE A 169 6.12 2.27 17.57
N GLU A 170 7.13 1.75 18.29
CA GLU A 170 7.18 1.74 19.74
C GLU A 170 7.18 3.17 20.31
N ALA A 171 8.02 4.05 19.75
CA ALA A 171 8.10 5.46 20.16
C ALA A 171 6.79 6.22 19.91
N ALA A 172 6.09 5.91 18.81
CA ALA A 172 4.79 6.49 18.48
C ALA A 172 3.63 5.90 19.32
N GLY A 173 3.89 4.90 20.16
CA GLY A 173 2.90 4.30 21.05
C GLY A 173 1.99 3.25 20.40
N TYR A 174 2.34 2.75 19.24
CA TYR A 174 1.59 1.67 18.55
C TYR A 174 2.02 0.26 18.99
N ASP A 175 2.93 0.14 19.96
CA ASP A 175 3.21 -1.13 20.63
C ASP A 175 2.13 -1.43 21.68
N ILE A 176 1.53 -2.63 21.58
CA ILE A 176 0.43 -3.04 22.44
C ILE A 176 0.81 -3.09 23.93
N VAL A 177 2.07 -3.43 24.25
CA VAL A 177 2.56 -3.50 25.64
C VAL A 177 2.65 -2.10 26.22
N THR A 178 3.22 -1.15 25.47
CA THR A 178 3.34 0.25 25.88
C THR A 178 1.98 0.94 25.94
N ALA A 179 1.11 0.69 24.95
CA ALA A 179 -0.25 1.21 24.94
C ALA A 179 -1.07 0.69 26.14
N GLY A 180 -0.94 -0.61 26.45
CA GLY A 180 -1.60 -1.21 27.61
C GLY A 180 -1.13 -0.61 28.93
N LYS A 181 0.18 -0.39 29.13
CA LYS A 181 0.71 0.28 30.33
C LYS A 181 0.18 1.70 30.48
N LYS A 182 0.21 2.51 29.41
CA LYS A 182 -0.36 3.86 29.44
C LYS A 182 -1.85 3.85 29.81
N LEU A 183 -2.61 2.91 29.26
CA LEU A 183 -4.03 2.78 29.57
C LEU A 183 -4.26 2.46 31.05
N MET A 184 -3.47 1.53 31.62
CA MET A 184 -3.53 1.21 33.08
C MET A 184 -3.19 2.43 33.96
N GLU A 185 -2.20 3.24 33.55
CA GLU A 185 -1.84 4.49 34.25
C GLU A 185 -3.02 5.49 34.19
N TYR A 186 -3.68 5.66 33.07
CA TYR A 186 -4.86 6.53 32.94
C TYR A 186 -6.02 6.10 33.85
N TYR A 187 -6.25 4.81 33.97
CA TYR A 187 -7.32 4.29 34.84
C TYR A 187 -6.85 4.07 36.29
N ARG A 188 -5.56 4.33 36.63
CA ARG A 188 -4.97 4.11 37.96
C ARG A 188 -5.24 2.70 38.52
N ILE A 189 -5.16 1.68 37.68
CA ILE A 189 -5.34 0.26 38.02
C ILE A 189 -4.00 -0.38 38.31
#